data_addb55c05a602f741f907af2181ebb01
#
_entry.id   addb55c05a602f741f907af2181ebb01
#
_cell.length_a   1.000
_cell.length_b   1.000
_cell.length_c   1.000
_cell.angle_alpha   90.00
_cell.angle_beta   90.00
_cell.angle_gamma   90.00
#
_symmetry.space_group_name_H-M   'P 1'
#
loop_
_entity.id
_entity.type
_entity.pdbx_description
1 polymer ?
#
loop_
_entity_poly.entity_id
_entity_poly.type
_entity_poly.pdbx_seq_one_letter_code
_entity_poly.pdbx_strand_id
1 'polypeptide(L)'
;MTTVDFKAEVEKRRDEMMADLYSLLEINSERDDSKADAEHPFGPGPVKALEKFLEIAKRDGYETKNVDNYAGHFTFGEGEEELGIFAHMDVVPAGSGWKTDPYKPEIIDGKLYARGSSDDKGPTMACYYGLKIIKDLGLPVSKRVRFVVGTDEESGWGDMDYYFKHVGLPEPDFGFSPDAEFPIINGEKGNITEYLHFGNDNTGSAHLHSFTGGLRENMVPESATAVVSGQLPDLAGLLDAFAKEHQLKYEISTVDEETYTVTIVGKSAHGSTPED
;
A
#
# COMPACT_ATOMS: atom_id res chain seq x y z
N MET A 1 -0.36 25.99 -33.42
CA MET A 1 0.11 25.47 -32.12
C MET A 1 1.04 24.31 -32.43
N THR A 2 2.27 24.39 -31.99
CA THR A 2 3.22 23.25 -32.14
C THR A 2 2.72 22.13 -31.22
N THR A 3 2.49 20.96 -31.78
CA THR A 3 2.06 19.80 -31.00
C THR A 3 3.23 19.41 -30.09
N VAL A 4 3.00 19.37 -28.78
CA VAL A 4 4.01 18.95 -27.81
C VAL A 4 4.19 17.43 -27.92
N ASP A 5 5.43 16.98 -28.05
CA ASP A 5 5.78 15.57 -27.94
C ASP A 5 6.02 15.25 -26.45
N PHE A 6 4.96 14.88 -25.74
CA PHE A 6 5.02 14.52 -24.31
C PHE A 6 5.96 13.35 -24.04
N LYS A 7 6.07 12.39 -24.95
CA LYS A 7 6.99 11.26 -24.79
C LYS A 7 8.44 11.74 -24.75
N ALA A 8 8.81 12.63 -25.66
CA ALA A 8 10.14 13.22 -25.66
C ALA A 8 10.40 14.09 -24.41
N GLU A 9 9.38 14.78 -23.91
CA GLU A 9 9.50 15.57 -22.68
C GLU A 9 9.67 14.70 -21.42
N VAL A 10 9.02 13.53 -21.36
CA VAL A 10 9.24 12.54 -20.29
C VAL A 10 10.67 11.99 -20.36
N GLU A 11 11.13 11.58 -21.54
CA GLU A 11 12.50 11.04 -21.70
C GLU A 11 13.58 12.05 -21.27
N LYS A 12 13.39 13.33 -21.54
CA LYS A 12 14.33 14.39 -21.09
C LYS A 12 14.45 14.49 -19.56
N ARG A 13 13.39 14.11 -18.83
CA ARG A 13 13.30 14.22 -17.37
C ARG A 13 13.43 12.87 -16.67
N ARG A 14 13.69 11.82 -17.43
CA ARG A 14 13.70 10.46 -16.90
C ARG A 14 14.63 10.28 -15.70
N ASP A 15 15.84 10.76 -15.78
CA ASP A 15 16.83 10.58 -14.70
C ASP A 15 16.40 11.33 -13.44
N GLU A 16 15.85 12.54 -13.59
CA GLU A 16 15.31 13.32 -12.48
C GLU A 16 14.10 12.62 -11.85
N MET A 17 13.16 12.17 -12.67
CA MET A 17 11.98 11.43 -12.23
C MET A 17 12.37 10.14 -11.47
N MET A 18 13.34 9.40 -12.00
CA MET A 18 13.81 8.18 -11.35
C MET A 18 14.52 8.47 -10.02
N ALA A 19 15.31 9.54 -9.93
CA ALA A 19 15.96 9.93 -8.69
C ALA A 19 14.93 10.35 -7.61
N ASP A 20 13.93 11.10 -7.98
CA ASP A 20 12.83 11.48 -7.09
C ASP A 20 12.03 10.25 -6.63
N LEU A 21 11.67 9.36 -7.55
CA LEU A 21 10.98 8.12 -7.23
C LEU A 21 11.80 7.25 -6.27
N TYR A 22 13.10 7.09 -6.52
CA TYR A 22 13.98 6.31 -5.64
C TYR A 22 14.00 6.89 -4.23
N SER A 23 14.06 8.22 -4.09
CA SER A 23 14.05 8.87 -2.79
C SER A 23 12.78 8.61 -1.97
N LEU A 24 11.65 8.34 -2.64
CA LEU A 24 10.40 7.93 -2.02
C LEU A 24 10.38 6.43 -1.71
N LEU A 25 10.87 5.58 -2.63
CA LEU A 25 10.89 4.12 -2.47
C LEU A 25 11.83 3.66 -1.36
N GLU A 26 12.88 4.41 -1.06
CA GLU A 26 13.81 4.15 0.05
C GLU A 26 13.19 4.40 1.44
N ILE A 27 12.01 5.01 1.50
CA ILE A 27 11.29 5.23 2.74
C ILE A 27 10.34 4.07 2.99
N ASN A 28 10.58 3.30 4.07
CA ASN A 28 9.58 2.39 4.60
C ASN A 28 8.41 3.22 5.18
N SER A 29 7.33 3.26 4.45
CA SER A 29 6.10 3.98 4.79
C SER A 29 4.94 3.04 5.13
N GLU A 30 5.23 1.87 5.66
CA GLU A 30 4.22 0.99 6.26
C GLU A 30 3.57 1.70 7.47
N ARG A 31 2.27 1.52 7.62
CA ARG A 31 1.55 1.96 8.81
C ARG A 31 2.07 1.23 10.05
N ASP A 32 2.34 1.97 11.11
CA ASP A 32 2.80 1.43 12.40
C ASP A 32 2.03 2.07 13.57
N ASP A 33 0.91 1.44 13.92
CA ASP A 33 0.05 1.92 15.02
C ASP A 33 0.76 1.92 16.38
N SER A 34 1.81 1.12 16.55
CA SER A 34 2.59 1.08 17.79
C SER A 34 3.44 2.34 18.01
N LYS A 35 3.66 3.12 16.95
CA LYS A 35 4.41 4.39 16.95
C LYS A 35 3.56 5.57 16.52
N ALA A 36 2.23 5.37 16.46
CA ALA A 36 1.32 6.46 16.15
C ALA A 36 1.21 7.43 17.32
N ASP A 37 1.20 8.72 17.00
CA ASP A 37 1.00 9.83 17.94
C ASP A 37 0.36 11.02 17.21
N ALA A 38 0.26 12.17 17.89
CA ALA A 38 -0.36 13.37 17.30
C ALA A 38 0.45 13.96 16.11
N GLU A 39 1.76 13.72 16.05
CA GLU A 39 2.61 14.17 14.95
C GLU A 39 2.73 13.09 13.85
N HIS A 40 2.45 11.83 14.20
CA HIS A 40 2.56 10.67 13.31
C HIS A 40 1.28 9.83 13.35
N PRO A 41 0.15 10.30 12.78
CA PRO A 41 -1.16 9.68 12.97
C PRO A 41 -1.23 8.20 12.58
N PHE A 42 -0.42 7.78 11.60
CA PHE A 42 -0.31 6.39 11.14
C PHE A 42 1.11 5.82 11.27
N GLY A 43 1.92 6.44 12.13
CA GLY A 43 3.33 6.11 12.33
C GLY A 43 4.29 7.02 11.53
N PRO A 44 5.58 6.99 11.85
CA PRO A 44 6.56 7.94 11.29
C PRO A 44 6.92 7.70 9.82
N GLY A 45 6.71 6.49 9.31
CA GLY A 45 7.04 6.14 7.92
C GLY A 45 6.19 6.89 6.89
N PRO A 46 4.84 6.80 6.97
CA PRO A 46 3.94 7.54 6.07
C PRO A 46 4.16 9.06 6.11
N VAL A 47 4.36 9.63 7.30
CA VAL A 47 4.67 11.08 7.46
C VAL A 47 5.96 11.45 6.73
N LYS A 48 7.03 10.68 6.90
CA LYS A 48 8.31 10.92 6.22
C LYS A 48 8.18 10.86 4.70
N ALA A 49 7.37 9.96 4.18
CA ALA A 49 7.13 9.85 2.73
C ALA A 49 6.32 11.03 2.20
N LEU A 50 5.29 11.47 2.93
CA LEU A 50 4.51 12.67 2.63
C LEU A 50 5.41 13.91 2.60
N GLU A 51 6.22 14.12 3.65
CA GLU A 51 7.14 15.25 3.72
C GLU A 51 8.13 15.26 2.54
N LYS A 52 8.66 14.10 2.18
CA LYS A 52 9.56 13.96 1.01
C LYS A 52 8.85 14.35 -0.28
N PHE A 53 7.62 13.90 -0.50
CA PHE A 53 6.85 14.28 -1.69
C PHE A 53 6.59 15.80 -1.73
N LEU A 54 6.17 16.39 -0.61
CA LEU A 54 5.94 17.83 -0.52
C LEU A 54 7.23 18.64 -0.69
N GLU A 55 8.38 18.13 -0.23
CA GLU A 55 9.69 18.72 -0.48
C GLU A 55 10.02 18.77 -1.98
N ILE A 56 9.79 17.66 -2.70
CA ILE A 56 9.96 17.58 -4.16
C ILE A 56 9.08 18.62 -4.86
N ALA A 57 7.79 18.66 -4.50
CA ALA A 57 6.86 19.61 -5.09
C ALA A 57 7.25 21.07 -4.80
N LYS A 58 7.70 21.37 -3.59
CA LYS A 58 8.18 22.71 -3.19
C LYS A 58 9.45 23.09 -3.93
N ARG A 59 10.42 22.16 -4.11
CA ARG A 59 11.62 22.37 -4.93
C ARG A 59 11.25 22.82 -6.34
N ASP A 60 10.21 22.21 -6.92
CA ASP A 60 9.75 22.49 -8.28
C ASP A 60 8.81 23.71 -8.35
N GLY A 61 8.69 24.47 -7.25
CA GLY A 61 7.99 25.75 -7.20
C GLY A 61 6.47 25.64 -7.10
N TYR A 62 5.95 24.54 -6.53
CA TYR A 62 4.57 24.45 -6.10
C TYR A 62 4.41 25.00 -4.66
N GLU A 63 3.28 25.62 -4.38
CA GLU A 63 2.88 26.00 -3.04
C GLU A 63 2.23 24.79 -2.35
N THR A 64 2.99 24.16 -1.46
CA THR A 64 2.57 22.94 -0.79
C THR A 64 1.92 23.21 0.56
N LYS A 65 0.94 22.38 0.93
CA LYS A 65 0.31 22.40 2.24
C LYS A 65 0.36 20.97 2.83
N ASN A 66 0.94 20.86 4.01
CA ASN A 66 0.79 19.68 4.86
C ASN A 66 -0.45 19.89 5.75
N VAL A 67 -1.33 18.92 5.81
CA VAL A 67 -2.57 18.92 6.59
C VAL A 67 -2.40 17.96 7.76
N ASP A 68 -1.70 18.46 8.79
CA ASP A 68 -1.47 17.81 10.08
C ASP A 68 -0.91 16.37 9.94
N ASN A 69 -0.08 16.13 8.91
CA ASN A 69 0.53 14.83 8.59
C ASN A 69 -0.45 13.71 8.20
N TYR A 70 -1.75 13.98 8.12
CA TYR A 70 -2.73 13.04 7.56
C TYR A 70 -2.66 13.03 6.04
N ALA A 71 -2.56 14.19 5.42
CA ALA A 71 -2.43 14.32 3.97
C ALA A 71 -1.68 15.60 3.62
N GLY A 72 -1.30 15.73 2.37
CA GLY A 72 -0.75 16.96 1.84
C GLY A 72 -1.26 17.26 0.46
N HIS A 73 -1.17 18.52 0.03
CA HIS A 73 -1.54 18.89 -1.32
C HIS A 73 -0.74 20.07 -1.83
N PHE A 74 -0.81 20.28 -3.13
CA PHE A 74 -0.48 21.51 -3.82
C PHE A 74 -1.52 21.80 -4.91
N THR A 75 -1.59 23.04 -5.37
CA THR A 75 -2.47 23.44 -6.46
C THR A 75 -1.67 23.96 -7.63
N PHE A 76 -2.21 23.80 -8.84
CA PHE A 76 -1.65 24.33 -10.08
C PHE A 76 -2.76 24.81 -11.02
N GLY A 77 -2.49 25.91 -11.71
CA GLY A 77 -3.46 26.52 -12.62
C GLY A 77 -4.54 27.35 -11.91
N GLU A 78 -5.36 27.98 -12.72
CA GLU A 78 -6.47 28.82 -12.28
C GLU A 78 -7.76 28.36 -12.97
N GLY A 79 -8.89 28.51 -12.33
CA GLY A 79 -10.20 28.13 -12.85
C GLY A 79 -11.24 28.06 -11.77
N GLU A 80 -12.51 28.11 -12.17
CA GLU A 80 -13.64 27.93 -11.26
C GLU A 80 -13.82 26.47 -10.88
N GLU A 81 -13.64 25.55 -11.86
CA GLU A 81 -13.70 24.11 -11.62
C GLU A 81 -12.34 23.55 -11.20
N GLU A 82 -12.37 22.56 -10.32
CA GLU A 82 -11.19 21.90 -9.78
C GLU A 82 -11.14 20.42 -10.12
N LEU A 83 -9.98 19.99 -10.66
CA LEU A 83 -9.63 18.59 -10.85
C LEU A 83 -8.78 18.12 -9.67
N GLY A 84 -9.26 17.12 -8.93
CA GLY A 84 -8.49 16.40 -7.93
C GLY A 84 -7.67 15.25 -8.56
N ILE A 85 -6.40 15.16 -8.20
CA ILE A 85 -5.58 13.97 -8.41
C ILE A 85 -5.29 13.41 -7.01
N PHE A 86 -5.73 12.17 -6.75
CA PHE A 86 -5.61 11.54 -5.45
C PHE A 86 -4.64 10.38 -5.50
N ALA A 87 -3.62 10.45 -4.69
CA ALA A 87 -2.54 9.48 -4.58
C ALA A 87 -2.20 9.23 -3.11
N HIS A 88 -1.37 8.23 -2.81
CA HIS A 88 -0.95 7.96 -1.44
C HIS A 88 0.54 7.63 -1.32
N MET A 89 1.07 7.77 -0.11
CA MET A 89 2.48 7.54 0.20
C MET A 89 2.70 6.39 1.18
N ASP A 90 1.67 5.92 1.86
CA ASP A 90 1.74 4.69 2.63
C ASP A 90 1.83 3.46 1.73
N VAL A 91 2.24 2.35 2.28
CA VAL A 91 2.37 1.08 1.57
C VAL A 91 1.95 -0.07 2.48
N VAL A 92 1.42 -1.15 1.89
CA VAL A 92 1.20 -2.40 2.62
C VAL A 92 2.52 -2.97 3.14
N PRO A 93 2.50 -3.78 4.22
CA PRO A 93 3.68 -4.46 4.71
C PRO A 93 4.40 -5.21 3.58
N ALA A 94 5.73 -5.13 3.57
CA ALA A 94 6.53 -5.80 2.55
C ALA A 94 6.31 -7.32 2.55
N GLY A 95 6.07 -7.92 3.72
CA GLY A 95 5.98 -9.37 3.85
C GLY A 95 7.33 -10.05 3.69
N SER A 96 7.31 -11.34 3.35
CA SER A 96 8.50 -12.14 3.12
C SER A 96 8.66 -12.56 1.64
N GLY A 97 9.68 -13.33 1.32
CA GLY A 97 9.88 -13.88 -0.02
C GLY A 97 10.52 -12.93 -1.04
N TRP A 98 10.87 -11.72 -0.66
CA TRP A 98 11.61 -10.80 -1.53
C TRP A 98 13.00 -11.35 -1.88
N LYS A 99 13.37 -11.23 -3.16
CA LYS A 99 14.73 -11.54 -3.65
C LYS A 99 15.69 -10.35 -3.53
N THR A 100 15.13 -9.14 -3.39
CA THR A 100 15.80 -7.85 -3.21
C THR A 100 15.35 -7.26 -1.89
N ASP A 101 16.00 -6.19 -1.42
CA ASP A 101 15.48 -5.40 -0.31
C ASP A 101 14.26 -4.59 -0.77
N PRO A 102 13.08 -4.74 -0.15
CA PRO A 102 11.87 -4.03 -0.58
C PRO A 102 11.98 -2.50 -0.52
N TYR A 103 12.89 -1.96 0.30
CA TYR A 103 13.11 -0.51 0.45
C TYR A 103 14.43 -0.04 -0.15
N LYS A 104 15.01 -0.85 -1.03
CA LYS A 104 16.17 -0.49 -1.83
C LYS A 104 15.87 -0.73 -3.31
N PRO A 105 15.40 0.30 -4.03
CA PRO A 105 14.97 0.15 -5.41
C PRO A 105 16.09 -0.38 -6.31
N GLU A 106 15.82 -1.46 -7.02
CA GLU A 106 16.77 -2.09 -7.95
C GLU A 106 16.11 -2.29 -9.32
N ILE A 107 16.86 -2.04 -10.39
CA ILE A 107 16.43 -2.39 -11.75
C ILE A 107 17.09 -3.70 -12.16
N ILE A 108 16.27 -4.72 -12.41
CA ILE A 108 16.70 -6.03 -12.89
C ILE A 108 15.95 -6.33 -14.18
N ASP A 109 16.68 -6.61 -15.25
CA ASP A 109 16.10 -6.90 -16.58
C ASP A 109 15.08 -5.85 -17.06
N GLY A 110 15.36 -4.57 -16.78
CA GLY A 110 14.52 -3.45 -17.17
C GLY A 110 13.25 -3.26 -16.34
N LYS A 111 13.08 -3.99 -15.24
CA LYS A 111 11.98 -3.87 -14.28
C LYS A 111 12.48 -3.29 -12.97
N LEU A 112 11.75 -2.34 -12.42
CA LEU A 112 12.02 -1.75 -11.12
C LEU A 112 11.36 -2.58 -10.01
N TYR A 113 12.16 -3.05 -9.07
CA TYR A 113 11.72 -3.83 -7.91
C TYR A 113 11.89 -3.00 -6.64
N ALA A 114 10.78 -2.65 -6.02
CA ALA A 114 10.69 -2.05 -4.68
C ALA A 114 9.24 -2.07 -4.20
N ARG A 115 8.98 -2.04 -2.88
CA ARG A 115 7.66 -1.79 -2.31
C ARG A 115 7.22 -0.36 -2.67
N GLY A 116 5.99 -0.18 -3.18
CA GLY A 116 5.49 1.12 -3.63
C GLY A 116 5.85 1.50 -5.07
N SER A 117 6.64 0.66 -5.80
CA SER A 117 7.00 0.98 -7.19
C SER A 117 5.82 0.93 -8.16
N SER A 118 4.80 0.13 -7.84
CA SER A 118 3.57 -0.04 -8.62
C SER A 118 2.34 0.54 -7.92
N ASP A 119 2.36 0.60 -6.59
CA ASP A 119 1.27 0.98 -5.72
C ASP A 119 1.83 1.73 -4.50
N ASP A 120 1.66 3.07 -4.37
CA ASP A 120 1.22 4.01 -5.43
C ASP A 120 2.31 5.04 -5.75
N LYS A 121 3.52 4.99 -5.10
CA LYS A 121 4.60 5.99 -5.30
C LYS A 121 5.04 6.11 -6.76
N GLY A 122 5.06 5.01 -7.52
CA GLY A 122 5.40 5.02 -8.94
C GLY A 122 4.37 5.77 -9.79
N PRO A 123 3.08 5.36 -9.78
CA PRO A 123 2.00 6.06 -10.48
C PRO A 123 1.84 7.52 -10.02
N THR A 124 1.99 7.79 -8.71
CA THR A 124 2.03 9.17 -8.17
C THR A 124 3.10 10.01 -8.87
N MET A 125 4.33 9.50 -8.97
CA MET A 125 5.42 10.24 -9.63
C MET A 125 5.21 10.37 -11.15
N ALA A 126 4.57 9.40 -11.79
CA ALA A 126 4.19 9.51 -13.20
C ALA A 126 3.19 10.66 -13.43
N CYS A 127 2.16 10.75 -12.60
CA CYS A 127 1.19 11.85 -12.63
C CYS A 127 1.84 13.20 -12.28
N TYR A 128 2.68 13.22 -11.25
CA TYR A 128 3.39 14.42 -10.83
C TYR A 128 4.26 14.99 -11.97
N TYR A 129 5.05 14.14 -12.62
CA TYR A 129 5.90 14.58 -13.74
C TYR A 129 5.09 14.96 -14.98
N GLY A 130 3.92 14.34 -15.20
CA GLY A 130 2.99 14.80 -16.22
C GLY A 130 2.55 16.26 -15.97
N LEU A 131 2.18 16.59 -14.74
CA LEU A 131 1.79 17.94 -14.34
C LEU A 131 3.00 18.90 -14.36
N LYS A 132 4.17 18.46 -13.92
CA LYS A 132 5.43 19.23 -13.97
C LYS A 132 5.79 19.61 -15.41
N ILE A 133 5.65 18.71 -16.36
CA ILE A 133 5.90 18.99 -17.79
C ILE A 133 4.96 20.10 -18.29
N ILE A 134 3.67 20.04 -17.96
CA ILE A 134 2.70 21.06 -18.34
C ILE A 134 3.11 22.43 -17.77
N LYS A 135 3.52 22.46 -16.50
CA LYS A 135 4.00 23.67 -15.81
C LYS A 135 5.26 24.23 -16.45
N ASP A 136 6.30 23.37 -16.63
CA ASP A 136 7.61 23.78 -17.14
C ASP A 136 7.54 24.34 -18.57
N LEU A 137 6.64 23.81 -19.37
CA LEU A 137 6.40 24.25 -20.75
C LEU A 137 5.47 25.46 -20.82
N GLY A 138 4.92 25.95 -19.69
CA GLY A 138 3.98 27.06 -19.67
C GLY A 138 2.70 26.78 -20.45
N LEU A 139 2.26 25.51 -20.49
CA LEU A 139 1.05 25.15 -21.21
C LEU A 139 -0.18 25.64 -20.45
N PRO A 140 -1.19 26.19 -21.14
CA PRO A 140 -2.40 26.65 -20.49
C PRO A 140 -3.21 25.46 -19.97
N VAL A 141 -3.75 25.59 -18.77
CA VAL A 141 -4.74 24.70 -18.19
C VAL A 141 -6.05 25.46 -18.01
N SER A 142 -7.18 24.82 -18.25
CA SER A 142 -8.51 25.43 -18.17
C SER A 142 -9.17 25.25 -16.79
N LYS A 143 -8.56 24.46 -15.92
CA LYS A 143 -9.09 24.12 -14.60
C LYS A 143 -7.95 24.20 -13.58
N ARG A 144 -8.32 24.50 -12.33
CA ARG A 144 -7.39 24.35 -11.23
C ARG A 144 -7.18 22.85 -10.95
N VAL A 145 -5.95 22.44 -10.80
CA VAL A 145 -5.59 21.07 -10.40
C VAL A 145 -5.17 21.09 -8.93
N ARG A 146 -5.77 20.22 -8.11
CA ARG A 146 -5.30 19.95 -6.76
C ARG A 146 -4.76 18.53 -6.70
N PHE A 147 -3.46 18.42 -6.47
CA PHE A 147 -2.78 17.15 -6.28
C PHE A 147 -2.75 16.85 -4.77
N VAL A 148 -3.48 15.82 -4.36
CA VAL A 148 -3.63 15.39 -2.96
C VAL A 148 -2.88 14.09 -2.77
N VAL A 149 -2.15 13.98 -1.66
CA VAL A 149 -1.40 12.78 -1.30
C VAL A 149 -1.74 12.39 0.12
N GLY A 150 -2.26 11.18 0.28
CA GLY A 150 -2.65 10.60 1.55
C GLY A 150 -1.56 9.78 2.22
N THR A 151 -1.83 9.34 3.45
CA THR A 151 -0.91 8.55 4.29
C THR A 151 -1.55 7.33 4.94
N ASP A 152 -2.78 6.95 4.55
CA ASP A 152 -3.54 5.82 5.11
C ASP A 152 -4.51 5.18 4.10
N GLU A 153 -4.18 5.15 2.82
CA GLU A 153 -5.04 4.56 1.79
C GLU A 153 -5.16 3.05 2.00
N GLU A 154 -4.07 2.37 2.22
CA GLU A 154 -3.91 0.91 2.31
C GLU A 154 -4.56 0.27 3.55
N SER A 155 -5.15 1.07 4.44
CA SER A 155 -5.69 0.57 5.68
C SER A 155 -7.11 1.07 5.98
N GLY A 156 -7.27 2.32 6.32
CA GLY A 156 -8.53 2.79 6.87
C GLY A 156 -9.09 4.08 6.28
N TRP A 157 -8.37 4.72 5.36
CA TRP A 157 -8.74 6.01 4.77
C TRP A 157 -8.95 7.12 5.82
N GLY A 158 -8.28 6.98 6.96
CA GLY A 158 -8.36 7.97 8.04
C GLY A 158 -7.77 9.31 7.64
N ASP A 159 -6.86 9.33 6.68
CA ASP A 159 -6.27 10.51 6.07
C ASP A 159 -7.29 11.33 5.28
N MET A 160 -8.07 10.69 4.39
CA MET A 160 -9.10 11.37 3.60
C MET A 160 -10.30 11.77 4.45
N ASP A 161 -10.67 10.96 5.45
CA ASP A 161 -11.68 11.34 6.44
C ASP A 161 -11.25 12.57 7.23
N TYR A 162 -9.99 12.65 7.65
CA TYR A 162 -9.46 13.84 8.30
C TYR A 162 -9.48 15.05 7.37
N TYR A 163 -8.96 14.88 6.15
CA TYR A 163 -8.84 15.94 5.16
C TYR A 163 -10.18 16.57 4.79
N PHE A 164 -11.18 15.78 4.45
CA PHE A 164 -12.48 16.27 3.99
C PHE A 164 -13.48 16.48 5.11
N LYS A 165 -13.58 15.59 6.09
CA LYS A 165 -14.63 15.64 7.12
C LYS A 165 -14.20 16.39 8.38
N HIS A 166 -12.95 16.25 8.82
CA HIS A 166 -12.48 16.91 10.03
C HIS A 166 -12.00 18.34 9.75
N VAL A 167 -11.09 18.53 8.80
CA VAL A 167 -10.61 19.85 8.39
C VAL A 167 -11.64 20.58 7.55
N GLY A 168 -12.50 19.86 6.84
CA GLY A 168 -13.57 20.42 6.03
C GLY A 168 -13.08 21.08 4.75
N LEU A 169 -12.00 20.58 4.14
CA LEU A 169 -11.57 21.06 2.84
C LEU A 169 -12.63 20.71 1.77
N PRO A 170 -12.89 21.59 0.81
CA PRO A 170 -13.90 21.34 -0.21
C PRO A 170 -13.50 20.15 -1.09
N GLU A 171 -14.48 19.35 -1.49
CA GLU A 171 -14.30 18.34 -2.53
C GLU A 171 -14.08 19.01 -3.89
N PRO A 172 -13.21 18.45 -4.77
CA PRO A 172 -13.08 18.94 -6.14
C PRO A 172 -14.33 18.58 -6.96
N ASP A 173 -14.53 19.26 -8.09
CA ASP A 173 -15.67 19.00 -8.97
C ASP A 173 -15.62 17.63 -9.63
N PHE A 174 -14.42 17.13 -9.88
CA PHE A 174 -14.13 15.79 -10.40
C PHE A 174 -12.67 15.41 -10.07
N GLY A 175 -12.35 14.14 -10.21
CA GLY A 175 -11.01 13.66 -9.91
C GLY A 175 -10.73 12.28 -10.49
N PHE A 176 -9.49 11.86 -10.32
CA PHE A 176 -9.06 10.50 -10.56
C PHE A 176 -7.94 10.12 -9.60
N SER A 177 -7.76 8.81 -9.40
CA SER A 177 -6.58 8.23 -8.77
C SER A 177 -5.72 7.53 -9.84
N PRO A 178 -4.38 7.67 -9.81
CA PRO A 178 -3.49 6.90 -10.67
C PRO A 178 -3.27 5.46 -10.18
N ASP A 179 -3.81 5.13 -9.02
CA ASP A 179 -3.60 3.90 -8.28
C ASP A 179 -4.43 2.75 -8.86
N ALA A 180 -4.15 2.40 -10.11
CA ALA A 180 -4.82 1.30 -10.78
C ALA A 180 -4.14 0.93 -12.11
N GLU A 181 -4.62 -0.16 -12.74
CA GLU A 181 -4.16 -0.57 -14.06
C GLU A 181 -4.63 0.38 -15.16
N PHE A 182 -3.76 0.59 -16.15
CA PHE A 182 -4.08 1.41 -17.32
C PHE A 182 -4.90 0.61 -18.37
N PRO A 183 -5.70 1.29 -19.22
CA PRO A 183 -5.81 2.75 -19.33
C PRO A 183 -6.86 3.37 -18.39
N ILE A 184 -7.92 2.72 -18.03
CA ILE A 184 -9.01 3.24 -17.19
C ILE A 184 -9.71 2.08 -16.50
N ILE A 185 -9.88 2.16 -15.19
CA ILE A 185 -10.77 1.32 -14.40
C ILE A 185 -12.02 2.11 -14.10
N ASN A 186 -13.17 1.57 -14.47
CA ASN A 186 -14.49 2.18 -14.28
C ASN A 186 -15.43 1.34 -13.43
N GLY A 187 -14.90 0.32 -12.77
CA GLY A 187 -15.65 -0.56 -11.86
C GLY A 187 -14.71 -1.41 -11.05
N GLU A 188 -15.05 -1.60 -9.79
CA GLU A 188 -14.26 -2.35 -8.83
C GLU A 188 -15.11 -3.45 -8.16
N LYS A 189 -14.43 -4.47 -7.60
CA LYS A 189 -15.06 -5.48 -6.78
C LYS A 189 -15.45 -4.87 -5.44
N GLY A 190 -16.63 -5.24 -4.94
CA GLY A 190 -17.02 -4.90 -3.57
C GLY A 190 -16.14 -5.63 -2.56
N ASN A 191 -15.88 -4.97 -1.43
CA ASN A 191 -15.19 -5.55 -0.30
C ASN A 191 -16.18 -5.84 0.83
N ILE A 192 -16.12 -7.05 1.40
CA ILE A 192 -16.91 -7.46 2.55
C ILE A 192 -15.94 -8.08 3.56
N THR A 193 -15.83 -7.46 4.73
CA THR A 193 -15.08 -8.01 5.87
C THR A 193 -16.07 -8.55 6.89
N GLU A 194 -15.92 -9.82 7.28
CA GLU A 194 -16.74 -10.47 8.28
C GLU A 194 -15.88 -10.95 9.44
N TYR A 195 -16.26 -10.56 10.67
CA TYR A 195 -15.59 -10.96 11.90
C TYR A 195 -16.36 -12.11 12.56
N LEU A 196 -15.79 -13.31 12.55
CA LEU A 196 -16.36 -14.49 13.18
C LEU A 196 -15.73 -14.72 14.55
N HIS A 197 -16.54 -14.74 15.59
CA HIS A 197 -16.10 -14.99 16.96
C HIS A 197 -16.50 -16.40 17.38
N PHE A 198 -15.50 -17.23 17.68
CA PHE A 198 -15.73 -18.60 18.15
C PHE A 198 -15.51 -18.67 19.67
N GLY A 199 -16.46 -19.33 20.36
CA GLY A 199 -16.27 -19.68 21.77
C GLY A 199 -15.24 -20.82 21.90
N ASN A 200 -14.45 -20.77 22.97
CA ASN A 200 -13.53 -21.85 23.29
C ASN A 200 -14.25 -22.87 24.19
N ASP A 201 -14.45 -24.10 23.67
CA ASP A 201 -14.95 -25.23 24.44
C ASP A 201 -13.78 -26.20 24.69
N ASN A 202 -13.17 -26.10 25.87
CA ASN A 202 -12.03 -26.92 26.29
C ASN A 202 -12.48 -28.28 26.90
N THR A 203 -13.58 -28.86 26.47
CA THR A 203 -14.10 -30.14 26.98
C THR A 203 -13.44 -31.35 26.34
N GLY A 204 -12.73 -31.19 25.24
CA GLY A 204 -12.04 -32.26 24.51
C GLY A 204 -10.67 -32.62 25.07
N SER A 205 -10.05 -33.65 24.49
CA SER A 205 -8.68 -34.08 24.79
C SER A 205 -7.62 -33.29 24.00
N ALA A 206 -8.02 -32.45 23.09
CA ALA A 206 -7.17 -31.58 22.27
C ALA A 206 -7.57 -30.11 22.48
N HIS A 207 -6.59 -29.22 22.61
CA HIS A 207 -6.78 -27.82 22.91
C HIS A 207 -6.06 -26.94 21.91
N LEU A 208 -6.74 -25.91 21.38
CA LEU A 208 -6.15 -24.85 20.58
C LEU A 208 -5.77 -23.69 21.51
N HIS A 209 -4.49 -23.37 21.61
CA HIS A 209 -3.98 -22.27 22.43
C HIS A 209 -3.92 -20.95 21.67
N SER A 210 -3.50 -21.01 20.42
CA SER A 210 -3.46 -19.85 19.52
C SER A 210 -3.60 -20.28 18.09
N PHE A 211 -4.14 -19.35 17.28
CA PHE A 211 -4.18 -19.44 15.83
C PHE A 211 -3.91 -18.06 15.26
N THR A 212 -2.91 -17.92 14.42
CA THR A 212 -2.50 -16.65 13.83
C THR A 212 -2.22 -16.83 12.34
N GLY A 213 -2.60 -15.86 11.53
CA GLY A 213 -2.32 -15.84 10.09
C GLY A 213 -2.81 -14.53 9.47
N GLY A 214 -2.11 -14.09 8.42
CA GLY A 214 -2.42 -12.84 7.74
C GLY A 214 -1.90 -11.59 8.47
N LEU A 215 -1.73 -10.54 7.71
CA LEU A 215 -1.25 -9.24 8.20
C LEU A 215 -2.31 -8.16 8.02
N ARG A 216 -3.14 -8.25 7.00
CA ARG A 216 -4.22 -7.31 6.64
C ARG A 216 -5.41 -8.07 6.06
N GLU A 217 -6.58 -7.48 6.15
CA GLU A 217 -7.85 -8.08 5.72
C GLU A 217 -7.94 -8.27 4.20
N ASN A 218 -7.24 -7.42 3.43
CA ASN A 218 -7.16 -7.50 1.98
C ASN A 218 -6.00 -8.37 1.45
N MET A 219 -5.28 -9.07 2.34
CA MET A 219 -4.16 -9.95 1.96
C MET A 219 -4.49 -11.42 2.20
N VAL A 220 -4.18 -12.26 1.21
CA VAL A 220 -4.14 -13.72 1.40
C VAL A 220 -2.92 -14.06 2.27
N PRO A 221 -3.09 -14.82 3.37
CA PRO A 221 -1.99 -15.16 4.26
C PRO A 221 -0.90 -15.99 3.56
N GLU A 222 0.37 -15.58 3.75
CA GLU A 222 1.53 -16.37 3.33
C GLU A 222 1.71 -17.63 4.19
N SER A 223 1.31 -17.55 5.45
CA SER A 223 1.30 -18.68 6.37
C SER A 223 0.26 -18.50 7.47
N ALA A 224 -0.13 -19.61 8.06
CA ALA A 224 -0.96 -19.62 9.27
C ALA A 224 -0.33 -20.59 10.28
N THR A 225 -0.27 -20.18 11.56
CA THR A 225 0.35 -20.94 12.64
C THR A 225 -0.64 -21.18 13.76
N ALA A 226 -0.75 -22.42 14.18
CA ALA A 226 -1.54 -22.85 15.34
C ALA A 226 -0.62 -23.46 16.42
N VAL A 227 -0.92 -23.18 17.68
CA VAL A 227 -0.36 -23.90 18.84
C VAL A 227 -1.47 -24.76 19.41
N VAL A 228 -1.25 -26.07 19.39
CA VAL A 228 -2.19 -27.08 19.83
C VAL A 228 -1.57 -28.02 20.85
N SER A 229 -2.35 -28.51 21.82
CA SER A 229 -1.87 -29.48 22.79
C SER A 229 -2.89 -30.59 23.06
N GLY A 230 -2.42 -31.64 23.73
CA GLY A 230 -3.22 -32.75 24.20
C GLY A 230 -3.04 -34.02 23.40
N GLN A 231 -3.99 -34.96 23.57
CA GLN A 231 -3.95 -36.25 22.86
C GLN A 231 -4.34 -36.06 21.39
N LEU A 232 -3.34 -35.94 20.55
CA LEU A 232 -3.46 -35.74 19.09
C LEU A 232 -2.87 -36.98 18.38
N PRO A 233 -3.53 -38.16 18.46
CA PRO A 233 -3.01 -39.34 17.83
C PRO A 233 -2.95 -39.14 16.30
N ASP A 234 -1.78 -39.44 15.73
CA ASP A 234 -1.52 -39.33 14.29
C ASP A 234 -1.73 -37.90 13.71
N LEU A 235 -1.35 -36.85 14.48
CA LEU A 235 -1.41 -35.47 14.00
C LEU A 235 -0.65 -35.31 12.66
N ALA A 236 0.51 -35.92 12.54
CA ALA A 236 1.32 -35.86 11.30
C ALA A 236 0.58 -36.50 10.12
N GLY A 237 -0.04 -37.67 10.31
CA GLY A 237 -0.82 -38.34 9.24
C GLY A 237 -2.03 -37.55 8.79
N LEU A 238 -2.72 -36.87 9.73
CA LEU A 238 -3.83 -35.97 9.39
C LEU A 238 -3.34 -34.76 8.59
N LEU A 239 -2.23 -34.14 9.00
CA LEU A 239 -1.64 -33.02 8.28
C LEU A 239 -1.11 -33.43 6.89
N ASP A 240 -0.49 -34.62 6.77
CA ASP A 240 -0.05 -35.17 5.48
C ASP A 240 -1.23 -35.36 4.52
N ALA A 241 -2.33 -35.92 5.01
CA ALA A 241 -3.53 -36.13 4.21
C ALA A 241 -4.12 -34.80 3.74
N PHE A 242 -4.29 -33.84 4.65
CA PHE A 242 -4.79 -32.50 4.36
C PHE A 242 -3.89 -31.73 3.38
N ALA A 243 -2.59 -31.70 3.64
CA ALA A 243 -1.62 -31.03 2.79
C ALA A 243 -1.58 -31.61 1.38
N LYS A 244 -1.71 -32.92 1.25
CA LYS A 244 -1.77 -33.62 -0.06
C LYS A 244 -3.06 -33.26 -0.81
N GLU A 245 -4.19 -33.25 -0.14
CA GLU A 245 -5.49 -32.93 -0.74
C GLU A 245 -5.54 -31.49 -1.27
N HIS A 246 -4.99 -30.56 -0.48
CA HIS A 246 -5.01 -29.12 -0.79
C HIS A 246 -3.73 -28.60 -1.44
N GLN A 247 -2.77 -29.47 -1.78
CA GLN A 247 -1.49 -29.12 -2.40
C GLN A 247 -0.68 -28.08 -1.59
N LEU A 248 -0.81 -28.15 -0.26
CA LEU A 248 -0.15 -27.25 0.68
C LEU A 248 1.15 -27.88 1.22
N LYS A 249 1.97 -27.02 1.83
CA LYS A 249 3.11 -27.43 2.65
C LYS A 249 2.81 -27.12 4.10
N TYR A 250 3.34 -27.92 5.01
CA TYR A 250 3.25 -27.63 6.43
C TYR A 250 4.55 -27.93 7.14
N GLU A 251 4.71 -27.35 8.29
CA GLU A 251 5.78 -27.62 9.24
C GLU A 251 5.15 -27.92 10.59
N ILE A 252 5.72 -28.88 11.30
CA ILE A 252 5.33 -29.22 12.66
C ILE A 252 6.57 -29.23 13.56
N SER A 253 6.48 -28.60 14.70
CA SER A 253 7.51 -28.62 15.73
C SER A 253 6.90 -28.92 17.09
N THR A 254 7.64 -29.63 17.92
CA THR A 254 7.24 -29.95 19.29
C THR A 254 7.74 -28.85 20.23
N VAL A 255 6.85 -28.30 21.03
CA VAL A 255 7.17 -27.32 22.07
C VAL A 255 7.51 -28.03 23.38
N ASP A 256 6.70 -29.04 23.74
CA ASP A 256 6.88 -29.94 24.87
C ASP A 256 6.24 -31.31 24.58
N GLU A 257 6.12 -32.19 25.58
CA GLU A 257 5.65 -33.59 25.38
C GLU A 257 4.26 -33.71 24.74
N GLU A 258 3.39 -32.72 24.91
CA GLU A 258 1.99 -32.74 24.42
C GLU A 258 1.61 -31.48 23.64
N THR A 259 2.56 -30.56 23.38
CA THR A 259 2.28 -29.27 22.69
C THR A 259 3.05 -29.18 21.40
N TYR A 260 2.33 -28.85 20.33
CA TYR A 260 2.85 -28.75 18.98
C TYR A 260 2.55 -27.38 18.38
N THR A 261 3.50 -26.87 17.62
CA THR A 261 3.27 -25.74 16.70
C THR A 261 3.14 -26.30 15.29
N VAL A 262 2.03 -25.99 14.65
CA VAL A 262 1.73 -26.37 13.27
C VAL A 262 1.67 -25.10 12.42
N THR A 263 2.49 -25.01 11.38
CA THR A 263 2.47 -23.91 10.42
C THR A 263 2.12 -24.44 9.04
N ILE A 264 1.07 -23.90 8.44
CA ILE A 264 0.72 -24.14 7.04
C ILE A 264 1.32 -23.02 6.22
N VAL A 265 2.07 -23.39 5.17
CA VAL A 265 2.72 -22.45 4.25
C VAL A 265 1.83 -22.28 3.02
N GLY A 266 1.37 -21.07 2.80
CA GLY A 266 0.61 -20.65 1.65
C GLY A 266 1.44 -19.78 0.69
N LYS A 267 0.76 -18.91 -0.02
CA LYS A 267 1.35 -17.91 -0.90
C LYS A 267 0.62 -16.57 -0.69
N SER A 268 1.37 -15.54 -0.39
CA SER A 268 0.78 -14.21 -0.25
C SER A 268 0.28 -13.69 -1.58
N ALA A 269 -0.91 -13.12 -1.58
CA ALA A 269 -1.52 -12.47 -2.73
C ALA A 269 -2.45 -11.35 -2.26
N HIS A 270 -2.86 -10.47 -3.17
CA HIS A 270 -3.93 -9.53 -2.87
C HIS A 270 -5.27 -10.25 -2.82
N GLY A 271 -6.13 -9.93 -1.85
CA GLY A 271 -7.42 -10.59 -1.65
C GLY A 271 -8.38 -10.49 -2.85
N SER A 272 -8.23 -9.46 -3.70
CA SER A 272 -9.02 -9.31 -4.93
C SER A 272 -8.56 -10.25 -6.07
N THR A 273 -7.32 -10.72 -6.02
CA THR A 273 -6.68 -11.59 -7.01
C THR A 273 -5.89 -12.69 -6.31
N PRO A 274 -6.55 -13.54 -5.51
CA PRO A 274 -5.88 -14.68 -4.90
C PRO A 274 -5.36 -15.61 -5.99
N GLU A 275 -4.14 -16.10 -5.84
CA GLU A 275 -3.62 -17.16 -6.70
C GLU A 275 -4.08 -18.51 -6.18
N ASP A 276 -4.54 -19.37 -7.08
CA ASP A 276 -4.92 -20.77 -6.81
C ASP A 276 -3.68 -21.64 -6.52
#